data_217748c1294dc3c49636d0e860070cc1
#
_entry.id   217748c1294dc3c49636d0e860070cc1
#
_cell.length_a   1.000
_cell.length_b   1.000
_cell.length_c   1.000
_cell.angle_alpha   90.00
_cell.angle_beta   90.00
_cell.angle_gamma   90.00
#
_symmetry.space_group_name_H-M   'P 1'
#
loop_
_entity.id
_entity.type
_entity.pdbx_description
1 polymer ?
#
loop_
_entity_poly.entity_id
_entity_poly.type
_entity_poly.pdbx_seq_one_letter_code
_entity_poly.pdbx_strand_id
1 'polypeptide(L)'
;RVINRMAGVKEGMKIKTRALRQEVCHVPAPEGIDYQREGTIISDGDIGCYSRPEVGNHFLIGSEDPECDPQEWVDPDEFYAGKGGPGRDNQLSEAQWKAQTYRCAKRVPSMQIPNQPRGTCDLYDCSDDWIPIYDKSDMKGFYMAIGTSGNQYKNALVVGAMMAELIDACEKGHDHDTDPFQFKLRYIGRTINVGFFSRNREINEDSSFSVNG
;
A
#
# COMPACT_ATOMS: atom_id res chain seq x y z
N ARG A 1 2.26 6.45 -12.15
CA ARG A 1 3.50 6.84 -12.85
C ARG A 1 3.26 7.07 -14.35
N VAL A 2 2.60 6.14 -15.06
CA VAL A 2 2.30 6.27 -16.50
C VAL A 2 1.39 7.47 -16.76
N ILE A 3 0.27 7.55 -16.06
CA ILE A 3 -0.71 8.66 -16.22
C ILE A 3 -0.06 10.00 -15.88
N ASN A 4 0.72 10.10 -14.80
CA ASN A 4 1.41 11.31 -14.44
C ASN A 4 2.44 11.75 -15.50
N ARG A 5 3.15 10.80 -16.11
CA ARG A 5 4.04 11.08 -17.26
C ARG A 5 3.28 11.60 -18.47
N MET A 6 2.13 10.98 -18.79
CA MET A 6 1.27 11.40 -19.91
C MET A 6 0.66 12.77 -19.67
N ALA A 7 0.33 13.09 -18.42
CA ALA A 7 -0.22 14.38 -18.01
C ALA A 7 0.84 15.47 -17.80
N GLY A 8 2.15 15.14 -17.87
CA GLY A 8 3.23 16.11 -17.67
C GLY A 8 3.44 16.60 -16.24
N VAL A 9 2.76 16.02 -15.25
CA VAL A 9 2.76 16.50 -13.85
C VAL A 9 3.96 16.05 -13.02
N LYS A 10 4.90 15.35 -13.61
CA LYS A 10 6.06 14.79 -12.89
C LYS A 10 6.99 15.87 -12.29
N GLU A 11 7.11 17.01 -12.94
CA GLU A 11 8.09 18.04 -12.60
C GLU A 11 7.60 18.95 -11.45
N GLY A 12 6.28 19.06 -11.26
CA GLY A 12 5.67 19.82 -10.18
C GLY A 12 5.50 19.10 -8.84
N MET A 13 6.24 17.99 -8.61
CA MET A 13 6.11 17.19 -7.40
C MET A 13 7.46 17.06 -6.68
N LYS A 14 7.54 17.45 -5.41
CA LYS A 14 8.69 17.16 -4.54
C LYS A 14 8.68 15.70 -4.10
N ILE A 15 7.54 15.20 -3.63
CA ILE A 15 7.35 13.79 -3.26
C ILE A 15 7.12 12.96 -4.51
N LYS A 16 7.82 11.85 -4.63
CA LYS A 16 7.71 10.90 -5.75
C LYS A 16 7.15 9.57 -5.29
N THR A 17 6.70 8.76 -6.24
CA THR A 17 6.28 7.39 -5.99
C THR A 17 7.14 6.40 -6.77
N ARG A 18 7.36 5.24 -6.16
CA ARG A 18 8.08 4.11 -6.73
C ARG A 18 7.26 2.85 -6.58
N ALA A 19 7.43 1.91 -7.48
CA ALA A 19 6.77 0.62 -7.39
C ALA A 19 7.62 -0.34 -6.54
N LEU A 20 7.03 -0.79 -5.43
CA LEU A 20 7.58 -1.82 -4.56
C LEU A 20 6.89 -3.14 -4.87
N ARG A 21 7.69 -4.17 -5.22
CA ARG A 21 7.19 -5.51 -5.47
C ARG A 21 6.78 -6.17 -4.13
N GLN A 22 5.57 -6.69 -4.08
CA GLN A 22 5.03 -7.35 -2.90
C GLN A 22 4.45 -8.71 -3.25
N GLU A 23 4.66 -9.68 -2.38
CA GLU A 23 4.16 -11.03 -2.51
C GLU A 23 3.24 -11.37 -1.34
N VAL A 24 2.14 -12.06 -1.63
CA VAL A 24 1.27 -12.64 -0.61
C VAL A 24 1.10 -14.14 -0.86
N CYS A 25 1.15 -14.90 0.21
CA CYS A 25 1.09 -16.35 0.19
C CYS A 25 -0.29 -16.85 0.58
N HIS A 26 -0.79 -17.90 -0.08
CA HIS A 26 -2.04 -18.57 0.26
C HIS A 26 -1.72 -19.96 0.82
N VAL A 27 -2.01 -20.20 2.09
CA VAL A 27 -1.77 -21.46 2.77
C VAL A 27 -3.09 -22.01 3.31
N PRO A 28 -3.42 -23.30 3.07
CA PRO A 28 -4.62 -23.89 3.64
C PRO A 28 -4.65 -23.79 5.17
N ALA A 29 -5.82 -23.53 5.73
CA ALA A 29 -5.99 -23.60 7.17
C ALA A 29 -5.78 -25.04 7.69
N PRO A 30 -5.32 -25.22 8.93
CA PRO A 30 -5.23 -26.52 9.55
C PRO A 30 -6.56 -27.26 9.56
N GLU A 31 -6.51 -28.58 9.52
CA GLU A 31 -7.71 -29.41 9.60
C GLU A 31 -8.52 -29.11 10.89
N GLY A 32 -9.83 -29.00 10.75
CA GLY A 32 -10.74 -28.69 11.84
C GLY A 32 -10.88 -27.22 12.19
N ILE A 33 -10.18 -26.31 11.50
CA ILE A 33 -10.29 -24.86 11.68
C ILE A 33 -10.99 -24.24 10.48
N ASP A 34 -12.14 -23.58 10.70
CA ASP A 34 -12.80 -22.74 9.70
C ASP A 34 -12.28 -21.30 9.79
N TYR A 35 -11.04 -21.12 9.32
CA TYR A 35 -10.39 -19.80 9.38
C TYR A 35 -11.10 -18.76 8.52
N GLN A 36 -11.74 -19.18 7.43
CA GLN A 36 -12.48 -18.26 6.57
C GLN A 36 -13.65 -17.57 7.31
N ARG A 37 -14.31 -18.26 8.23
CA ARG A 37 -15.47 -17.72 8.96
C ARG A 37 -15.13 -17.21 10.35
N GLU A 38 -14.19 -17.86 11.03
CA GLU A 38 -13.88 -17.63 12.45
C GLU A 38 -12.54 -16.90 12.64
N GLY A 39 -11.73 -16.82 11.57
CA GLY A 39 -10.43 -16.17 11.63
C GLY A 39 -10.52 -14.65 11.71
N THR A 40 -9.46 -14.05 12.16
CA THR A 40 -9.29 -12.59 12.24
C THR A 40 -8.05 -12.14 11.49
N ILE A 41 -7.95 -10.84 11.25
CA ILE A 41 -6.73 -10.22 10.72
C ILE A 41 -5.75 -10.11 11.88
N ILE A 42 -4.54 -10.60 11.67
CA ILE A 42 -3.44 -10.56 12.62
C ILE A 42 -2.27 -9.84 11.94
N SER A 43 -1.75 -8.82 12.58
CA SER A 43 -0.50 -8.14 12.24
C SER A 43 0.47 -8.41 13.38
N ASP A 44 1.65 -8.96 13.07
CA ASP A 44 2.61 -9.42 14.08
C ASP A 44 4.03 -8.94 13.72
N GLY A 45 4.38 -7.77 14.25
CA GLY A 45 5.68 -7.16 14.03
C GLY A 45 6.87 -7.97 14.58
N ASP A 46 6.66 -8.84 15.59
CA ASP A 46 7.73 -9.69 16.13
C ASP A 46 8.21 -10.73 15.12
N ILE A 47 7.30 -11.21 14.26
CA ILE A 47 7.62 -12.17 13.21
C ILE A 47 7.64 -11.53 11.80
N GLY A 48 7.32 -10.26 11.68
CA GLY A 48 7.37 -9.48 10.44
C GLY A 48 6.41 -9.97 9.37
N CYS A 49 5.23 -10.48 9.75
CA CYS A 49 4.18 -10.82 8.80
C CYS A 49 2.79 -10.57 9.36
N TYR A 50 1.86 -10.30 8.45
CA TYR A 50 0.43 -10.29 8.74
C TYR A 50 -0.26 -11.51 8.13
N SER A 51 -1.41 -11.86 8.68
CA SER A 51 -2.29 -12.86 8.08
C SER A 51 -3.75 -12.45 8.17
N ARG A 52 -4.55 -12.91 7.23
CA ARG A 52 -5.99 -12.74 7.24
C ARG A 52 -6.71 -13.95 6.64
N PRO A 53 -8.00 -14.13 6.96
CA PRO A 53 -8.84 -15.11 6.28
C PRO A 53 -8.92 -14.86 4.77
N GLU A 54 -8.90 -15.95 4.00
CA GLU A 54 -9.08 -15.91 2.55
C GLU A 54 -10.04 -17.01 2.08
N VAL A 55 -10.67 -16.77 0.93
CA VAL A 55 -11.62 -17.70 0.30
C VAL A 55 -10.99 -19.09 0.11
N GLY A 56 -11.81 -20.13 0.32
CA GLY A 56 -11.36 -21.52 0.25
C GLY A 56 -10.71 -22.00 1.53
N ASN A 57 -10.98 -21.36 2.66
CA ASN A 57 -10.41 -21.69 3.97
C ASN A 57 -8.89 -21.62 4.01
N HIS A 58 -8.33 -20.51 3.53
CA HIS A 58 -6.89 -20.26 3.51
C HIS A 58 -6.50 -19.11 4.44
N PHE A 59 -5.24 -19.12 4.87
CA PHE A 59 -4.52 -17.93 5.29
C PHE A 59 -4.00 -17.21 4.05
N LEU A 60 -4.27 -15.91 3.96
CA LEU A 60 -3.45 -15.02 3.14
C LEU A 60 -2.39 -14.43 4.06
N ILE A 61 -1.13 -14.62 3.73
CA ILE A 61 0.02 -14.18 4.52
C ILE A 61 0.83 -13.20 3.69
N GLY A 62 1.15 -12.04 4.26
CA GLY A 62 2.01 -11.04 3.64
C GLY A 62 3.12 -10.56 4.56
N SER A 63 4.15 -9.93 4.01
CA SER A 63 5.25 -9.33 4.75
C SER A 63 4.84 -7.99 5.36
N GLU A 64 5.38 -7.69 6.53
CA GLU A 64 5.39 -6.35 7.13
C GLU A 64 6.69 -5.60 6.86
N ASP A 65 7.42 -6.04 5.83
CA ASP A 65 8.72 -5.49 5.41
C ASP A 65 9.74 -5.37 6.57
N PRO A 66 9.97 -6.47 7.33
CA PRO A 66 11.00 -6.44 8.35
C PRO A 66 12.37 -6.19 7.69
N GLU A 67 13.31 -5.59 8.43
CA GLU A 67 14.65 -5.22 7.93
C GLU A 67 15.42 -6.38 7.28
N CYS A 68 15.10 -7.63 7.63
CA CYS A 68 15.73 -8.83 7.05
C CYS A 68 15.17 -9.22 5.67
N ASP A 69 14.07 -8.62 5.22
CA ASP A 69 13.51 -8.87 3.90
C ASP A 69 14.03 -7.82 2.90
N PRO A 70 14.46 -8.24 1.70
CA PRO A 70 14.86 -7.28 0.67
C PRO A 70 13.65 -6.52 0.14
N GLN A 71 13.77 -5.19 0.02
CA GLN A 71 12.79 -4.38 -0.69
C GLN A 71 13.12 -4.35 -2.18
N GLU A 72 12.28 -4.96 -3.00
CA GLU A 72 12.47 -5.06 -4.44
C GLU A 72 11.75 -3.92 -5.17
N TRP A 73 12.49 -2.82 -5.40
CA TRP A 73 12.02 -1.69 -6.21
C TRP A 73 12.16 -2.03 -7.70
N VAL A 74 11.06 -1.98 -8.44
CA VAL A 74 11.01 -2.43 -9.84
C VAL A 74 10.46 -1.37 -10.79
N ASP A 75 10.75 -1.52 -12.08
CA ASP A 75 10.03 -0.78 -13.11
C ASP A 75 8.71 -1.49 -13.40
N PRO A 76 7.54 -0.80 -13.28
CA PRO A 76 6.24 -1.43 -13.51
C PRO A 76 6.06 -2.00 -14.91
N ASP A 77 6.63 -1.36 -15.92
CA ASP A 77 6.48 -1.80 -17.31
C ASP A 77 7.25 -3.12 -17.54
N GLU A 78 8.44 -3.26 -16.93
CA GLU A 78 9.21 -4.50 -16.97
C GLU A 78 8.55 -5.60 -16.15
N PHE A 79 8.03 -5.27 -14.97
CA PHE A 79 7.35 -6.20 -14.08
C PHE A 79 6.15 -6.84 -14.77
N TYR A 80 5.22 -6.03 -15.30
CA TYR A 80 4.03 -6.54 -15.98
C TYR A 80 4.34 -7.21 -17.33
N ALA A 81 5.45 -6.87 -17.96
CA ALA A 81 5.92 -7.56 -19.16
C ALA A 81 6.63 -8.89 -18.88
N GLY A 82 6.81 -9.26 -17.59
CA GLY A 82 7.56 -10.46 -17.18
C GLY A 82 9.06 -10.41 -17.53
N LYS A 83 9.64 -9.21 -17.66
CA LYS A 83 11.02 -8.99 -18.12
C LYS A 83 12.02 -8.71 -17.00
N GLY A 84 11.56 -8.55 -15.78
CA GLY A 84 12.41 -8.19 -14.63
C GLY A 84 13.36 -9.31 -14.17
N GLY A 85 13.16 -10.54 -14.65
CA GLY A 85 13.90 -11.72 -14.21
C GLY A 85 13.44 -12.26 -12.84
N PRO A 86 14.03 -13.35 -12.34
CA PRO A 86 13.64 -13.97 -11.09
C PRO A 86 13.66 -12.99 -9.91
N GLY A 87 12.54 -12.91 -9.16
CA GLY A 87 12.37 -12.01 -8.03
C GLY A 87 12.07 -10.56 -8.40
N ARG A 88 11.96 -10.22 -9.69
CA ARG A 88 11.60 -8.88 -10.18
C ARG A 88 10.46 -8.88 -11.18
N ASP A 89 9.91 -10.04 -11.46
CA ASP A 89 8.74 -10.28 -12.29
C ASP A 89 7.49 -10.48 -11.41
N ASN A 90 6.37 -10.81 -12.02
CA ASN A 90 5.09 -11.05 -11.37
C ASN A 90 4.92 -12.50 -10.85
N GLN A 91 6.00 -13.24 -10.68
CA GLN A 91 5.98 -14.60 -10.14
C GLN A 91 6.34 -14.62 -8.66
N LEU A 92 5.74 -15.52 -7.88
CA LEU A 92 6.16 -15.75 -6.51
C LEU A 92 7.61 -16.25 -6.46
N SER A 93 8.38 -15.68 -5.54
CA SER A 93 9.71 -16.20 -5.23
C SER A 93 9.63 -17.30 -4.18
N GLU A 94 10.47 -18.33 -4.33
CA GLU A 94 10.56 -19.41 -3.34
C GLU A 94 11.09 -18.87 -1.99
N ALA A 95 11.99 -17.90 -2.04
CA ALA A 95 12.58 -17.29 -0.85
C ALA A 95 11.54 -16.57 0.00
N GLN A 96 10.74 -15.71 -0.62
CA GLN A 96 9.71 -14.94 0.09
C GLN A 96 8.55 -15.84 0.54
N TRP A 97 8.17 -16.83 -0.27
CA TRP A 97 7.22 -17.86 0.14
C TRP A 97 7.66 -18.55 1.43
N LYS A 98 8.88 -19.03 1.50
CA LYS A 98 9.42 -19.70 2.71
C LYS A 98 9.47 -18.74 3.89
N ALA A 99 9.97 -17.52 3.67
CA ALA A 99 10.08 -16.53 4.74
C ALA A 99 8.72 -16.27 5.40
N GLN A 100 7.71 -15.91 4.62
CA GLN A 100 6.39 -15.58 5.13
C GLN A 100 5.67 -16.78 5.75
N THR A 101 5.67 -17.93 5.08
CA THR A 101 4.95 -19.11 5.58
C THR A 101 5.59 -19.68 6.85
N TYR A 102 6.92 -19.70 6.96
CA TYR A 102 7.60 -20.19 8.16
C TYR A 102 7.46 -19.23 9.35
N ARG A 103 7.42 -17.92 9.11
CA ARG A 103 7.10 -16.92 10.15
C ARG A 103 5.70 -17.15 10.69
N CYS A 104 4.69 -17.24 9.83
CA CYS A 104 3.32 -17.49 10.24
C CYS A 104 3.17 -18.83 10.98
N ALA A 105 3.85 -19.88 10.54
CA ALA A 105 3.82 -21.19 11.19
C ALA A 105 4.37 -21.17 12.63
N LYS A 106 5.21 -20.19 13.01
CA LYS A 106 5.64 -20.03 14.41
C LYS A 106 4.45 -19.69 15.34
N ARG A 107 3.43 -19.03 14.83
CA ARG A 107 2.20 -18.69 15.58
C ARG A 107 1.11 -19.74 15.39
N VAL A 108 1.15 -20.49 14.29
CA VAL A 108 0.19 -21.55 13.97
C VAL A 108 0.95 -22.87 13.75
N PRO A 109 1.40 -23.56 14.83
CA PRO A 109 2.25 -24.75 14.72
C PRO A 109 1.60 -25.92 13.96
N SER A 110 0.27 -25.95 13.88
CA SER A 110 -0.49 -26.95 13.13
C SER A 110 -0.60 -26.64 11.63
N MET A 111 -0.07 -25.52 11.17
CA MET A 111 -0.09 -25.13 9.76
C MET A 111 0.68 -26.14 8.90
N GLN A 112 0.01 -26.65 7.88
CA GLN A 112 0.63 -27.54 6.90
C GLN A 112 1.05 -26.70 5.68
N ILE A 113 2.36 -26.47 5.55
CA ILE A 113 2.90 -25.66 4.45
C ILE A 113 3.01 -26.55 3.20
N PRO A 114 2.29 -26.20 2.09
CA PRO A 114 2.38 -26.94 0.84
C PRO A 114 3.80 -26.91 0.24
N ASN A 115 4.18 -27.97 -0.47
CA ASN A 115 5.46 -28.03 -1.16
C ASN A 115 5.55 -27.07 -2.36
N GLN A 116 4.40 -26.65 -2.90
CA GLN A 116 4.34 -25.71 -4.03
C GLN A 116 3.84 -24.36 -3.55
N PRO A 117 4.58 -23.27 -3.83
CA PRO A 117 4.14 -21.92 -3.56
C PRO A 117 2.80 -21.60 -4.25
N ARG A 118 1.91 -20.97 -3.51
CA ARG A 118 0.65 -20.41 -4.02
C ARG A 118 0.45 -19.01 -3.45
N GLY A 119 -0.03 -18.12 -4.29
CA GLY A 119 -0.30 -16.74 -3.91
C GLY A 119 -0.27 -15.82 -5.10
N THR A 120 -0.08 -14.55 -4.83
CA THR A 120 -0.01 -13.51 -5.86
C THR A 120 1.18 -12.58 -5.60
N CYS A 121 1.68 -12.00 -6.67
CA CYS A 121 2.69 -10.97 -6.63
C CYS A 121 2.18 -9.76 -7.40
N ASP A 122 2.27 -8.58 -6.79
CA ASP A 122 1.85 -7.32 -7.41
C ASP A 122 2.67 -6.15 -6.85
N LEU A 123 2.33 -4.93 -7.25
CA LEU A 123 3.09 -3.73 -6.94
C LEU A 123 2.33 -2.82 -5.97
N TYR A 124 3.04 -2.32 -4.95
CA TYR A 124 2.60 -1.17 -4.19
C TYR A 124 3.14 0.12 -4.82
N ASP A 125 2.31 1.14 -4.89
CA ASP A 125 2.70 2.50 -5.27
C ASP A 125 3.13 3.25 -4.01
N CYS A 126 4.43 3.18 -3.67
CA CYS A 126 4.97 3.76 -2.44
C CYS A 126 5.49 5.17 -2.68
N SER A 127 5.09 6.13 -1.87
CA SER A 127 5.68 7.46 -1.80
C SER A 127 7.04 7.41 -1.07
N ASP A 128 7.83 8.48 -1.19
CA ASP A 128 9.17 8.54 -0.59
C ASP A 128 9.16 8.41 0.95
N ASP A 129 8.08 8.83 1.60
CA ASP A 129 7.89 8.79 3.06
C ASP A 129 6.73 7.88 3.51
N TRP A 130 6.22 7.03 2.62
CA TRP A 130 5.08 6.15 2.82
C TRP A 130 3.74 6.86 3.10
N ILE A 131 3.73 8.18 3.22
CA ILE A 131 2.52 8.98 3.38
C ILE A 131 1.88 9.18 2.01
N PRO A 132 0.57 8.94 1.84
CA PRO A 132 -0.09 9.10 0.55
C PRO A 132 -0.08 10.54 0.06
N ILE A 133 -0.30 10.72 -1.25
CA ILE A 133 -0.43 12.03 -1.89
C ILE A 133 -1.90 12.24 -2.26
N TYR A 134 -2.56 13.18 -1.60
CA TYR A 134 -3.94 13.61 -1.85
C TYR A 134 -3.92 15.10 -2.17
N ASP A 135 -3.88 15.46 -3.45
CA ASP A 135 -3.59 16.83 -3.85
C ASP A 135 -4.14 17.15 -5.25
N LYS A 136 -4.18 18.43 -5.58
CA LYS A 136 -4.22 18.91 -6.97
C LYS A 136 -2.86 18.68 -7.62
N SER A 137 -2.79 18.74 -8.95
CA SER A 137 -1.54 18.88 -9.67
C SER A 137 -1.35 20.34 -10.15
N ASP A 138 -0.24 20.62 -10.79
CA ASP A 138 0.01 21.86 -11.53
C ASP A 138 -0.75 21.92 -12.86
N MET A 139 -1.29 20.79 -13.33
CA MET A 139 -2.21 20.74 -14.46
C MET A 139 -3.64 21.01 -13.99
N LYS A 140 -4.26 22.08 -14.50
CA LYS A 140 -5.65 22.43 -14.16
C LYS A 140 -6.62 21.28 -14.41
N GLY A 141 -7.44 20.96 -13.42
CA GLY A 141 -8.45 19.91 -13.47
C GLY A 141 -7.88 18.49 -13.30
N PHE A 142 -6.60 18.33 -12.97
CA PHE A 142 -5.98 17.03 -12.68
C PHE A 142 -5.64 16.93 -11.20
N TYR A 143 -6.32 16.02 -10.51
CA TYR A 143 -6.17 15.77 -9.09
C TYR A 143 -5.60 14.36 -8.85
N MET A 144 -4.94 14.15 -7.71
CA MET A 144 -4.18 12.95 -7.42
C MET A 144 -4.59 12.35 -6.07
N ALA A 145 -4.82 11.05 -6.07
CA ALA A 145 -4.91 10.21 -4.87
C ALA A 145 -4.02 8.99 -5.14
N ILE A 146 -2.73 9.11 -4.86
CA ILE A 146 -1.66 8.17 -5.25
C ILE A 146 -0.68 7.96 -4.09
N GLY A 147 0.32 7.11 -4.27
CA GLY A 147 1.32 6.83 -3.24
C GLY A 147 0.68 6.14 -2.03
N THR A 148 -0.24 5.22 -2.27
CA THR A 148 -1.03 4.58 -1.21
C THR A 148 -0.23 3.62 -0.35
N SER A 149 0.97 3.25 -0.78
CA SER A 149 1.94 2.42 -0.06
C SER A 149 1.35 1.10 0.47
N GLY A 150 0.30 0.58 -0.21
CA GLY A 150 -0.37 -0.68 0.11
C GLY A 150 -1.37 -0.64 1.26
N ASN A 151 -1.55 0.48 1.96
CA ASN A 151 -2.28 0.50 3.23
C ASN A 151 -3.54 1.39 3.27
N GLN A 152 -3.92 2.07 2.18
CA GLN A 152 -4.94 3.12 2.21
C GLN A 152 -6.38 2.66 1.92
N TYR A 153 -6.63 1.39 1.65
CA TYR A 153 -7.98 0.89 1.41
C TYR A 153 -8.94 1.21 2.58
N LYS A 154 -8.46 1.06 3.82
CA LYS A 154 -9.21 1.37 5.04
C LYS A 154 -9.67 2.85 5.12
N ASN A 155 -8.97 3.76 4.46
CA ASN A 155 -9.23 5.20 4.48
C ASN A 155 -10.07 5.68 3.28
N ALA A 156 -10.41 4.79 2.33
CA ALA A 156 -10.99 5.17 1.04
C ALA A 156 -12.25 6.06 1.15
N LEU A 157 -13.15 5.79 2.10
CA LEU A 157 -14.38 6.58 2.28
C LEU A 157 -14.08 8.01 2.75
N VAL A 158 -13.18 8.15 3.74
CA VAL A 158 -12.81 9.48 4.28
C VAL A 158 -12.00 10.25 3.24
N VAL A 159 -11.06 9.59 2.57
CA VAL A 159 -10.25 10.18 1.50
C VAL A 159 -11.13 10.60 0.32
N GLY A 160 -12.11 9.79 -0.07
CA GLY A 160 -13.06 10.15 -1.13
C GLY A 160 -13.83 11.43 -0.81
N ALA A 161 -14.35 11.55 0.43
CA ALA A 161 -15.04 12.76 0.88
C ALA A 161 -14.09 13.98 0.91
N MET A 162 -12.88 13.81 1.45
CA MET A 162 -11.86 14.87 1.51
C MET A 162 -11.45 15.35 0.11
N MET A 163 -11.21 14.44 -0.83
CA MET A 163 -10.86 14.78 -2.20
C MET A 163 -11.99 15.49 -2.92
N ALA A 164 -13.24 15.08 -2.70
CA ALA A 164 -14.40 15.75 -3.31
C ALA A 164 -14.50 17.21 -2.85
N GLU A 165 -14.32 17.49 -1.55
CA GLU A 165 -14.33 18.84 -1.02
C GLU A 165 -13.12 19.68 -1.48
N LEU A 166 -11.93 19.07 -1.52
CA LEU A 166 -10.72 19.72 -2.05
C LEU A 166 -10.90 20.12 -3.52
N ILE A 167 -11.40 19.20 -4.36
CA ILE A 167 -11.66 19.45 -5.78
C ILE A 167 -12.67 20.62 -5.93
N ASP A 168 -13.78 20.55 -5.21
CA ASP A 168 -14.81 21.62 -5.26
C ASP A 168 -14.24 22.98 -4.85
N ALA A 169 -13.42 23.03 -3.80
CA ALA A 169 -12.77 24.27 -3.37
C ALA A 169 -11.80 24.81 -4.44
N CYS A 170 -10.94 23.95 -5.00
CA CYS A 170 -9.97 24.36 -6.03
C CYS A 170 -10.65 24.83 -7.32
N GLU A 171 -11.73 24.15 -7.76
CA GLU A 171 -12.50 24.55 -8.94
C GLU A 171 -13.24 25.90 -8.73
N LYS A 172 -13.48 26.28 -7.47
CA LYS A 172 -14.01 27.60 -7.08
C LYS A 172 -12.93 28.67 -6.87
N GLY A 173 -11.67 28.33 -7.12
CA GLY A 173 -10.54 29.27 -7.08
C GLY A 173 -9.72 29.26 -5.79
N HIS A 174 -9.93 28.30 -4.88
CA HIS A 174 -9.09 28.13 -3.71
C HIS A 174 -7.68 27.68 -4.12
N ASP A 175 -6.64 28.35 -3.66
CA ASP A 175 -5.26 28.01 -3.94
C ASP A 175 -4.68 27.15 -2.81
N HIS A 176 -4.81 25.83 -2.95
CA HIS A 176 -4.35 24.84 -1.98
C HIS A 176 -2.82 24.86 -1.75
N ASP A 177 -2.02 25.36 -2.69
CA ASP A 177 -0.57 25.42 -2.54
C ASP A 177 -0.11 26.50 -1.57
N THR A 178 -0.82 27.63 -1.53
CA THR A 178 -0.52 28.76 -0.65
C THR A 178 -1.37 28.79 0.62
N ASP A 179 -2.58 28.24 0.56
CA ASP A 179 -3.52 28.11 1.68
C ASP A 179 -4.04 26.67 1.76
N PRO A 180 -3.37 25.78 2.52
CA PRO A 180 -3.73 24.37 2.58
C PRO A 180 -5.16 24.15 3.06
N PHE A 181 -5.94 23.43 2.23
CA PHE A 181 -7.34 23.13 2.49
C PHE A 181 -7.54 22.44 3.84
N GLN A 182 -8.56 22.86 4.58
CA GLN A 182 -8.90 22.35 5.90
C GLN A 182 -10.15 21.46 5.81
N PHE A 183 -9.97 20.15 5.88
CA PHE A 183 -11.05 19.17 5.84
C PHE A 183 -11.60 18.87 7.23
N LYS A 184 -12.89 19.09 7.44
CA LYS A 184 -13.56 18.81 8.72
C LYS A 184 -14.06 17.37 8.77
N LEU A 185 -13.57 16.59 9.71
CA LEU A 185 -14.05 15.22 9.97
C LEU A 185 -15.46 15.27 10.56
N ARG A 186 -16.42 14.69 9.84
CA ARG A 186 -17.86 14.85 10.09
C ARG A 186 -18.29 14.39 11.48
N TYR A 187 -17.71 13.29 11.99
CA TYR A 187 -18.22 12.63 13.19
C TYR A 187 -17.42 12.93 14.47
N ILE A 188 -16.19 13.36 14.35
CA ILE A 188 -15.32 13.61 15.51
C ILE A 188 -14.99 15.09 15.70
N GLY A 189 -15.50 15.97 14.83
CA GLY A 189 -15.37 17.41 14.96
C GLY A 189 -13.94 17.95 14.82
N ARG A 190 -12.97 17.12 14.44
CA ARG A 190 -11.60 17.54 14.16
C ARG A 190 -11.43 17.97 12.72
N THR A 191 -10.43 18.82 12.50
CA THR A 191 -10.04 19.27 11.17
C THR A 191 -8.69 18.67 10.80
N ILE A 192 -8.57 18.21 9.56
CA ILE A 192 -7.31 17.75 8.95
C ILE A 192 -6.79 18.85 8.04
N ASN A 193 -5.53 19.23 8.22
CA ASN A 193 -4.81 20.05 7.25
C ASN A 193 -4.39 19.14 6.08
N VAL A 194 -5.03 19.31 4.91
CA VAL A 194 -4.78 18.47 3.73
C VAL A 194 -3.39 18.73 3.13
N GLY A 195 -2.77 19.87 3.44
CA GLY A 195 -1.38 20.13 3.07
C GLY A 195 -0.38 19.09 3.61
N PHE A 196 -0.74 18.34 4.67
CA PHE A 196 0.04 17.19 5.14
C PHE A 196 0.22 16.12 4.04
N PHE A 197 -0.71 16.00 3.12
CA PHE A 197 -0.67 15.07 2.00
C PHE A 197 -0.23 15.71 0.69
N SER A 198 0.25 16.96 0.72
CA SER A 198 0.62 17.70 -0.47
C SER A 198 1.78 17.05 -1.23
N ARG A 199 1.71 17.10 -2.57
CA ARG A 199 2.80 16.74 -3.48
C ARG A 199 4.08 17.59 -3.28
N ASN A 200 3.91 18.78 -2.67
CA ASN A 200 4.97 19.75 -2.44
C ASN A 200 5.54 19.74 -1.03
N ARG A 201 5.06 18.80 -0.17
CA ARG A 201 5.60 18.65 1.19
C ARG A 201 7.07 18.26 1.15
N GLU A 202 7.80 18.56 2.21
CA GLU A 202 9.11 17.97 2.45
C GLU A 202 8.96 16.49 2.85
N ILE A 203 9.94 15.66 2.52
CA ILE A 203 9.98 14.26 2.95
C ILE A 203 9.97 14.21 4.48
N ASN A 204 9.05 13.48 5.04
CA ASN A 204 8.99 13.25 6.48
C ASN A 204 9.90 12.07 6.84
N GLU A 205 11.13 12.37 7.26
CA GLU A 205 12.12 11.35 7.64
C GLU A 205 11.72 10.59 8.92
N ASP A 206 10.86 11.18 9.76
CA ASP A 206 10.32 10.56 10.97
C ASP A 206 8.99 9.84 10.74
N SER A 207 8.65 9.56 9.48
CA SER A 207 7.40 8.88 9.15
C SER A 207 7.34 7.48 9.76
N SER A 208 6.31 7.23 10.54
CA SER A 208 5.99 5.89 11.07
C SER A 208 5.06 5.09 10.13
N PHE A 209 4.72 5.65 8.98
CA PHE A 209 3.92 4.96 7.97
C PHE A 209 4.69 3.76 7.41
N SER A 210 3.99 2.66 7.22
CA SER A 210 4.53 1.38 6.79
C SER A 210 3.50 0.64 5.93
N VAL A 211 3.74 -0.63 5.63
CA VAL A 211 2.78 -1.52 4.95
C VAL A 211 1.43 -1.56 5.67
N ASN A 212 1.41 -1.41 6.98
CA ASN A 212 0.18 -1.43 7.79
C ASN A 212 -0.43 -0.03 8.02
N GLY A 213 0.27 1.03 7.68
CA GLY A 213 -0.16 2.43 7.81
C GLY A 213 0.21 3.07 9.12
#